data_fefe56e3321d40a8ac5e0c419ab6be0f
#
_entry.id   fefe56e3321d40a8ac5e0c419ab6be0f
#
_cell.length_a   1.000
_cell.length_b   1.000
_cell.length_c   1.000
_cell.angle_alpha   90.00
_cell.angle_beta   90.00
_cell.angle_gamma   90.00
#
_symmetry.space_group_name_H-M   'P 1'
#
loop_
_entity.id
_entity.type
_entity.pdbx_description
1 polymer ?
#
loop_
_entity_poly.entity_id
_entity_poly.type
_entity_poly.pdbx_seq_one_letter_code
_entity_poly.pdbx_strand_id
1 'polypeptide(L)'
;MRSPREDDADALARHLGTGHHLHHHHGSKSEQAPAEKARRKRRRAFAALLALCLLRAAHVSYANADETTRALAHLFYQAPAILIAAVWLWGANLFLWHLCRFDPHPLAVFQLEDARAHLTHARVWGVAHISTMAYLASVTVFLRLANEEAYEMSEWSDAAEKKPTNGLVAAHVCAAATYFVPVLILCAPLDRWYPHTRRFLRRTIVRCLTPWRRPVSFADFFLADVLCSLAKTLSDAERSACATLAGPALMFAPDRDARFGACGSTSWHVPLVLALPSAIRLAQCLRQVRDGGLLAESRKAQKAGEIRGDAPLCDEKAKRVAAFNALKYFSAFPVVFLSHLKYSVASETWTSTIRPLWVLCAAANTAFSLYWDVTHDWDLRLAPALVNECFSFGSRDGRRDVSKNADADRVGDNDVRDHDSVMQRKYLRPRLLYGDPNVYFAAAAADAALRLSWTYKLSSHL
;
A
#
# COMPACT_ATOMS: atom_id res chain seq x y z
N MET A 1 48.98 30.01 -5.02
CA MET A 1 48.96 30.03 -6.48
C MET A 1 47.50 29.96 -6.90
N ARG A 2 46.92 31.13 -7.29
CA ARG A 2 45.55 31.26 -7.79
C ARG A 2 45.56 30.96 -9.30
N SER A 3 44.56 30.27 -9.78
CA SER A 3 44.40 29.88 -11.19
C SER A 3 43.99 31.08 -12.05
N PRO A 4 44.58 31.30 -13.24
CA PRO A 4 44.29 32.47 -14.09
C PRO A 4 43.14 32.21 -15.05
N ARG A 5 41.93 32.06 -14.59
CA ARG A 5 40.74 31.85 -15.43
C ARG A 5 39.48 32.64 -15.03
N GLU A 6 39.54 33.43 -13.98
CA GLU A 6 38.42 34.29 -13.58
C GLU A 6 38.53 35.76 -14.06
N ASP A 7 39.73 36.21 -14.45
CA ASP A 7 39.92 37.60 -14.85
C ASP A 7 39.56 37.90 -16.32
N ASP A 8 39.39 36.89 -17.17
CA ASP A 8 39.05 37.10 -18.59
C ASP A 8 37.52 37.19 -18.84
N ALA A 9 36.67 36.73 -17.91
CA ALA A 9 35.21 36.84 -18.03
C ALA A 9 34.69 38.23 -17.72
N ASP A 10 35.34 38.95 -16.81
CA ASP A 10 34.95 40.28 -16.42
C ASP A 10 35.44 41.39 -17.38
N ALA A 11 36.42 41.10 -18.23
CA ALA A 11 36.91 42.01 -19.27
C ALA A 11 35.99 42.03 -20.51
N LEU A 12 35.34 40.89 -20.82
CA LEU A 12 34.44 40.81 -21.97
C LEU A 12 33.08 41.46 -21.74
N ALA A 13 32.63 41.57 -20.48
CA ALA A 13 31.35 42.17 -20.09
C ALA A 13 31.39 43.71 -20.16
N ARG A 14 32.58 44.33 -20.18
CA ARG A 14 32.73 45.78 -20.19
C ARG A 14 32.86 46.41 -21.58
N HIS A 15 32.94 45.61 -22.65
CA HIS A 15 33.16 46.11 -24.01
C HIS A 15 31.92 46.08 -24.92
N LEU A 16 30.75 45.65 -24.42
CA LEU A 16 29.48 45.64 -25.18
C LEU A 16 28.45 46.62 -24.62
N GLY A 17 28.89 47.78 -24.15
CA GLY A 17 28.03 48.86 -23.77
C GLY A 17 27.73 49.78 -24.94
N THR A 18 26.75 49.45 -25.78
CA THR A 18 26.08 50.43 -26.65
C THR A 18 24.58 50.27 -26.50
N GLY A 19 23.97 51.41 -26.14
CA GLY A 19 22.57 51.49 -25.75
C GLY A 19 21.58 51.15 -26.85
N HIS A 20 20.57 50.45 -26.44
CA HIS A 20 19.25 50.52 -27.02
C HIS A 20 18.21 50.58 -25.90
N HIS A 21 17.50 51.70 -25.83
CA HIS A 21 16.31 51.88 -25.02
C HIS A 21 15.29 50.81 -25.35
N LEU A 22 15.20 49.79 -24.50
CA LEU A 22 14.07 48.87 -24.46
C LEU A 22 13.08 49.36 -23.41
N HIS A 23 11.98 49.93 -23.88
CA HIS A 23 10.80 50.21 -23.08
C HIS A 23 10.38 48.95 -22.33
N HIS A 24 10.51 48.99 -21.04
CA HIS A 24 10.03 47.94 -20.14
C HIS A 24 8.51 47.84 -20.16
N HIS A 25 7.99 46.78 -20.78
CA HIS A 25 6.66 46.26 -20.48
C HIS A 25 6.65 45.60 -19.08
N HIS A 26 6.67 46.43 -18.02
CA HIS A 26 6.54 45.94 -16.63
C HIS A 26 5.08 45.92 -16.13
N GLY A 27 4.08 46.18 -16.99
CA GLY A 27 2.67 46.33 -16.60
C GLY A 27 1.81 45.07 -16.59
N SER A 28 2.25 43.91 -17.15
CA SER A 28 1.29 42.80 -17.40
C SER A 28 1.36 41.65 -16.39
N LYS A 29 2.41 41.53 -15.57
CA LYS A 29 2.54 40.38 -14.65
C LYS A 29 1.73 40.49 -13.35
N SER A 30 1.44 41.70 -12.86
CA SER A 30 0.70 41.88 -11.60
C SER A 30 -0.81 41.70 -11.74
N GLU A 31 -1.39 42.06 -12.89
CA GLU A 31 -2.83 41.86 -13.16
C GLU A 31 -3.21 40.44 -13.55
N GLN A 32 -2.30 39.64 -14.09
CA GLN A 32 -2.53 38.26 -14.48
C GLN A 32 -2.66 37.29 -13.28
N ALA A 33 -1.97 37.58 -12.16
CA ALA A 33 -1.97 36.75 -10.96
C ALA A 33 -3.38 36.57 -10.31
N PRO A 34 -4.17 37.64 -10.10
CA PRO A 34 -5.52 37.46 -9.51
C PRO A 34 -6.49 36.77 -10.45
N ALA A 35 -6.43 37.00 -11.77
CA ALA A 35 -7.25 36.33 -12.76
C ALA A 35 -6.94 34.82 -12.83
N GLU A 36 -5.67 34.44 -12.80
CA GLU A 36 -5.25 33.03 -12.76
C GLU A 36 -5.69 32.35 -11.46
N LYS A 37 -5.56 33.02 -10.31
CA LYS A 37 -6.04 32.51 -9.01
C LYS A 37 -7.56 32.30 -9.02
N ALA A 38 -8.32 33.24 -9.58
CA ALA A 38 -9.78 33.11 -9.75
C ALA A 38 -10.14 31.96 -10.69
N ARG A 39 -9.42 31.79 -11.80
CA ARG A 39 -9.60 30.68 -12.74
C ARG A 39 -9.31 29.32 -12.09
N ARG A 40 -8.25 29.21 -11.28
CA ARG A 40 -7.93 28.01 -10.51
C ARG A 40 -9.02 27.69 -9.49
N LYS A 41 -9.55 28.71 -8.77
CA LYS A 41 -10.66 28.53 -7.82
C LYS A 41 -11.93 28.03 -8.51
N ARG A 42 -12.31 28.64 -9.66
CA ARG A 42 -13.47 28.20 -10.46
C ARG A 42 -13.31 26.76 -10.96
N ARG A 43 -12.12 26.38 -11.47
CA ARG A 43 -11.84 25.00 -11.89
C ARG A 43 -11.98 24.01 -10.75
N ARG A 44 -11.47 24.34 -9.54
CA ARG A 44 -11.63 23.49 -8.35
C ARG A 44 -13.09 23.36 -7.93
N ALA A 45 -13.83 24.46 -7.91
CA ALA A 45 -15.26 24.44 -7.59
C ALA A 45 -16.04 23.59 -8.59
N PHE A 46 -15.79 23.74 -9.91
CA PHE A 46 -16.42 22.93 -10.94
C PHE A 46 -16.08 21.44 -10.79
N ALA A 47 -14.82 21.10 -10.54
CA ALA A 47 -14.41 19.72 -10.31
C ALA A 47 -15.07 19.10 -9.06
N ALA A 48 -15.21 19.87 -7.97
CA ALA A 48 -15.92 19.44 -6.78
C ALA A 48 -17.42 19.23 -7.04
N LEU A 49 -18.05 20.15 -7.75
CA LEU A 49 -19.47 20.03 -8.14
C LEU A 49 -19.70 18.79 -9.03
N LEU A 50 -18.84 18.60 -10.01
CA LEU A 50 -18.90 17.42 -10.88
C LEU A 50 -18.74 16.12 -10.08
N ALA A 51 -17.81 16.09 -9.10
CA ALA A 51 -17.64 14.95 -8.21
C ALA A 51 -18.91 14.65 -7.40
N LEU A 52 -19.54 15.69 -6.85
CA LEU A 52 -20.79 15.53 -6.09
C LEU A 52 -21.94 15.04 -6.99
N CYS A 53 -22.06 15.58 -8.22
CA CYS A 53 -23.05 15.13 -9.19
C CYS A 53 -22.86 13.65 -9.55
N LEU A 54 -21.63 13.23 -9.84
CA LEU A 54 -21.32 11.82 -10.16
C LEU A 54 -21.53 10.90 -8.95
N LEU A 55 -21.14 11.33 -7.75
CA LEU A 55 -21.40 10.58 -6.52
C LEU A 55 -22.89 10.39 -6.30
N ARG A 56 -23.69 11.45 -6.47
CA ARG A 56 -25.15 11.39 -6.38
C ARG A 56 -25.74 10.46 -7.44
N ALA A 57 -25.27 10.57 -8.68
CA ALA A 57 -25.72 9.70 -9.77
C ALA A 57 -25.40 8.23 -9.49
N ALA A 58 -24.19 7.92 -9.04
CA ALA A 58 -23.79 6.57 -8.65
C ALA A 58 -24.64 6.03 -7.49
N HIS A 59 -24.87 6.86 -6.46
CA HIS A 59 -25.71 6.49 -5.32
C HIS A 59 -27.15 6.17 -5.74
N VAL A 60 -27.76 7.02 -6.54
CA VAL A 60 -29.15 6.81 -7.04
C VAL A 60 -29.21 5.55 -7.92
N SER A 61 -28.24 5.36 -8.83
CA SER A 61 -28.19 4.17 -9.69
C SER A 61 -28.02 2.89 -8.85
N TYR A 62 -27.19 2.92 -7.80
CA TYR A 62 -27.01 1.79 -6.90
C TYR A 62 -28.26 1.49 -6.06
N ALA A 63 -28.95 2.52 -5.55
CA ALA A 63 -30.16 2.37 -4.75
C ALA A 63 -31.31 1.76 -5.56
N ASN A 64 -31.39 2.09 -6.85
CA ASN A 64 -32.43 1.61 -7.76
C ASN A 64 -32.07 0.29 -8.46
N ALA A 65 -30.83 -0.21 -8.33
CA ALA A 65 -30.41 -1.45 -8.94
C ALA A 65 -30.99 -2.67 -8.21
N ASP A 66 -31.26 -3.73 -8.94
CA ASP A 66 -31.64 -5.03 -8.40
C ASP A 66 -30.47 -5.70 -7.63
N GLU A 67 -30.77 -6.76 -6.89
CA GLU A 67 -29.77 -7.46 -6.06
C GLU A 67 -28.63 -8.04 -6.90
N THR A 68 -28.96 -8.59 -8.07
CA THR A 68 -28.00 -9.19 -9.00
C THR A 68 -27.04 -8.14 -9.54
N THR A 69 -27.55 -7.02 -10.02
CA THR A 69 -26.76 -5.89 -10.53
C THR A 69 -25.87 -5.30 -9.44
N ARG A 70 -26.36 -5.19 -8.20
CA ARG A 70 -25.51 -4.76 -7.06
C ARG A 70 -24.39 -5.74 -6.77
N ALA A 71 -24.66 -7.05 -6.79
CA ALA A 71 -23.65 -8.08 -6.59
C ALA A 71 -22.56 -8.04 -7.68
N LEU A 72 -22.96 -7.84 -8.94
CA LEU A 72 -22.03 -7.65 -10.06
C LEU A 72 -21.22 -6.35 -9.92
N ALA A 73 -21.84 -5.26 -9.51
CA ALA A 73 -21.13 -4.01 -9.24
C ALA A 73 -20.09 -4.18 -8.13
N HIS A 74 -20.39 -4.91 -7.06
CA HIS A 74 -19.39 -5.26 -6.04
C HIS A 74 -18.25 -6.09 -6.64
N LEU A 75 -18.54 -7.11 -7.43
CA LEU A 75 -17.52 -7.94 -8.05
C LEU A 75 -16.55 -7.09 -8.89
N PHE A 76 -17.04 -6.21 -9.76
CA PHE A 76 -16.19 -5.49 -10.71
C PHE A 76 -15.58 -4.21 -10.17
N TYR A 77 -16.20 -3.54 -9.21
CA TYR A 77 -15.81 -2.19 -8.79
C TYR A 77 -15.19 -2.10 -7.39
N GLN A 78 -15.25 -3.16 -6.59
CA GLN A 78 -14.65 -3.14 -5.23
C GLN A 78 -13.13 -2.99 -5.28
N ALA A 79 -12.44 -3.79 -6.10
CA ALA A 79 -10.98 -3.74 -6.17
C ALA A 79 -10.46 -2.39 -6.72
N PRO A 80 -10.99 -1.82 -7.82
CA PRO A 80 -10.63 -0.48 -8.27
C PRO A 80 -10.88 0.61 -7.22
N ALA A 81 -11.98 0.54 -6.46
CA ALA A 81 -12.27 1.49 -5.38
C ALA A 81 -11.18 1.50 -4.32
N ILE A 82 -10.74 0.31 -3.87
CA ILE A 82 -9.67 0.18 -2.87
C ILE A 82 -8.33 0.67 -3.42
N LEU A 83 -8.01 0.38 -4.69
CA LEU A 83 -6.79 0.87 -5.32
C LEU A 83 -6.78 2.40 -5.44
N ILE A 84 -7.92 3.03 -5.77
CA ILE A 84 -8.06 4.50 -5.79
C ILE A 84 -7.91 5.06 -4.37
N ALA A 85 -8.52 4.42 -3.36
CA ALA A 85 -8.36 4.82 -1.95
C ALA A 85 -6.88 4.73 -1.52
N ALA A 86 -6.14 3.71 -1.95
CA ALA A 86 -4.70 3.61 -1.70
C ALA A 86 -3.91 4.77 -2.31
N VAL A 87 -4.28 5.26 -3.50
CA VAL A 87 -3.65 6.46 -4.10
C VAL A 87 -3.98 7.72 -3.28
N TRP A 88 -5.21 7.87 -2.78
CA TRP A 88 -5.57 8.97 -1.87
C TRP A 88 -4.76 8.94 -0.58
N LEU A 89 -4.63 7.77 0.04
CA LEU A 89 -3.84 7.56 1.27
C LEU A 89 -2.34 7.79 1.03
N TRP A 90 -1.82 7.40 -0.14
CA TRP A 90 -0.45 7.73 -0.52
C TRP A 90 -0.22 9.24 -0.60
N GLY A 91 -1.16 9.98 -1.21
CA GLY A 91 -1.12 11.44 -1.22
C GLY A 91 -1.17 12.06 0.18
N ALA A 92 -2.00 11.49 1.08
CA ALA A 92 -2.07 11.90 2.49
C ALA A 92 -0.75 11.63 3.23
N ASN A 93 -0.12 10.48 3.00
CA ASN A 93 1.19 10.15 3.56
C ASN A 93 2.28 11.14 3.13
N LEU A 94 2.34 11.48 1.84
CA LEU A 94 3.27 12.50 1.32
C LEU A 94 2.97 13.89 1.89
N PHE A 95 1.71 14.23 2.14
CA PHE A 95 1.32 15.47 2.78
C PHE A 95 1.77 15.52 4.24
N LEU A 96 1.59 14.44 4.99
CA LEU A 96 2.07 14.32 6.37
C LEU A 96 3.60 14.42 6.45
N TRP A 97 4.32 13.79 5.55
CA TRP A 97 5.77 13.93 5.48
C TRP A 97 6.20 15.36 5.22
N HIS A 98 5.50 16.06 4.34
CA HIS A 98 5.74 17.46 4.07
C HIS A 98 5.45 18.33 5.30
N LEU A 99 4.35 18.07 6.01
CA LEU A 99 3.93 18.79 7.21
C LEU A 99 4.92 18.58 8.37
N CYS A 100 5.35 17.34 8.59
CA CYS A 100 6.30 16.96 9.64
C CYS A 100 7.75 17.32 9.29
N ARG A 101 8.00 17.93 8.13
CA ARG A 101 9.36 18.23 7.63
C ARG A 101 10.28 17.01 7.70
N PHE A 102 9.75 15.86 7.22
CA PHE A 102 10.47 14.60 7.24
C PHE A 102 11.77 14.71 6.43
N ASP A 103 12.89 14.43 7.12
CA ASP A 103 14.23 14.36 6.53
C ASP A 103 14.83 12.98 6.89
N PRO A 104 15.22 12.16 5.94
CA PRO A 104 15.54 12.50 4.55
C PRO A 104 14.31 12.65 3.66
N HIS A 105 14.45 13.52 2.64
CA HIS A 105 13.44 13.73 1.62
C HIS A 105 13.05 12.39 0.93
N PRO A 106 11.78 12.19 0.50
CA PRO A 106 11.34 10.96 -0.19
C PRO A 106 12.24 10.51 -1.35
N LEU A 107 12.93 11.43 -2.02
CA LEU A 107 13.91 11.13 -3.08
C LEU A 107 15.05 10.24 -2.55
N ALA A 108 15.58 10.54 -1.38
CA ALA A 108 16.67 9.77 -0.76
C ALA A 108 16.15 8.42 -0.22
N VAL A 109 14.97 8.41 0.41
CA VAL A 109 14.35 7.18 0.95
C VAL A 109 14.12 6.15 -0.14
N PHE A 110 13.53 6.55 -1.27
CA PHE A 110 13.24 5.65 -2.39
C PHE A 110 14.40 5.51 -3.38
N GLN A 111 15.55 6.14 -3.12
CA GLN A 111 16.74 6.09 -3.98
C GLN A 111 16.40 6.43 -5.45
N LEU A 112 15.62 7.49 -5.65
CA LEU A 112 15.21 7.92 -6.97
C LEU A 112 16.40 8.52 -7.72
N GLU A 113 16.83 7.85 -8.78
CA GLU A 113 17.89 8.34 -9.68
C GLU A 113 17.49 9.62 -10.42
N ASP A 114 16.18 9.79 -10.67
CA ASP A 114 15.60 10.91 -11.39
C ASP A 114 14.57 11.63 -10.50
N ALA A 115 14.89 12.86 -10.09
CA ALA A 115 13.99 13.69 -9.29
C ALA A 115 12.61 13.95 -9.95
N ARG A 116 12.53 13.87 -11.29
CA ARG A 116 11.28 14.00 -12.04
C ARG A 116 10.33 12.81 -11.82
N ALA A 117 10.82 11.68 -11.32
CA ALA A 117 9.97 10.53 -10.96
C ALA A 117 9.14 10.80 -9.70
N HIS A 118 9.55 11.76 -8.86
CA HIS A 118 8.82 12.13 -7.66
C HIS A 118 7.58 12.98 -7.97
N LEU A 119 6.44 12.59 -7.41
CA LEU A 119 5.20 13.37 -7.44
C LEU A 119 4.96 14.02 -6.07
N THR A 120 4.67 15.30 -6.06
CA THR A 120 4.20 15.99 -4.85
C THR A 120 2.81 15.47 -4.44
N HIS A 121 2.46 15.58 -3.16
CA HIS A 121 1.13 15.20 -2.66
C HIS A 121 -0.02 15.80 -3.48
N ALA A 122 0.10 17.07 -3.90
CA ALA A 122 -0.93 17.72 -4.70
C ALA A 122 -1.11 17.09 -6.10
N ARG A 123 -0.03 16.60 -6.72
CA ARG A 123 -0.10 15.88 -8.01
C ARG A 123 -0.69 14.49 -7.83
N VAL A 124 -0.33 13.79 -6.75
CA VAL A 124 -0.90 12.47 -6.41
C VAL A 124 -2.40 12.59 -6.16
N TRP A 125 -2.85 13.59 -5.38
CA TRP A 125 -4.28 13.84 -5.19
C TRP A 125 -5.00 14.25 -6.49
N GLY A 126 -4.32 14.94 -7.39
CA GLY A 126 -4.85 15.21 -8.73
C GLY A 126 -5.11 13.92 -9.52
N VAL A 127 -4.18 12.96 -9.49
CA VAL A 127 -4.37 11.63 -10.09
C VAL A 127 -5.51 10.88 -9.42
N ALA A 128 -5.54 10.84 -8.07
CA ALA A 128 -6.60 10.20 -7.31
C ALA A 128 -7.99 10.77 -7.65
N HIS A 129 -8.09 12.10 -7.74
CA HIS A 129 -9.33 12.78 -8.10
C HIS A 129 -9.82 12.38 -9.50
N ILE A 130 -8.96 12.44 -10.52
CA ILE A 130 -9.30 12.04 -11.89
C ILE A 130 -9.73 10.56 -11.92
N SER A 131 -9.01 9.69 -11.22
CA SER A 131 -9.36 8.26 -11.12
C SER A 131 -10.71 8.06 -10.44
N THR A 132 -11.01 8.83 -9.37
CA THR A 132 -12.32 8.78 -8.70
C THR A 132 -13.46 9.22 -9.64
N MET A 133 -13.23 10.28 -10.42
CA MET A 133 -14.25 10.76 -11.39
C MET A 133 -14.52 9.71 -12.46
N ALA A 134 -13.46 9.13 -13.04
CA ALA A 134 -13.58 8.07 -14.05
C ALA A 134 -14.28 6.83 -13.47
N TYR A 135 -13.94 6.43 -12.24
CA TYR A 135 -14.58 5.34 -11.52
C TYR A 135 -16.09 5.59 -11.29
N LEU A 136 -16.46 6.76 -10.76
CA LEU A 136 -17.86 7.11 -10.51
C LEU A 136 -18.68 7.17 -11.80
N ALA A 137 -18.10 7.68 -12.88
CA ALA A 137 -18.76 7.67 -14.20
C ALA A 137 -18.96 6.24 -14.70
N SER A 138 -17.91 5.40 -14.64
CA SER A 138 -17.95 4.01 -15.10
C SER A 138 -18.96 3.17 -14.31
N VAL A 139 -18.95 3.23 -12.98
CA VAL A 139 -19.90 2.47 -12.15
C VAL A 139 -21.34 2.93 -12.35
N THR A 140 -21.57 4.24 -12.57
CA THR A 140 -22.90 4.77 -12.84
C THR A 140 -23.46 4.24 -14.16
N VAL A 141 -22.64 4.27 -15.22
CA VAL A 141 -23.03 3.74 -16.53
C VAL A 141 -23.28 2.23 -16.45
N PHE A 142 -22.38 1.50 -15.82
CA PHE A 142 -22.52 0.06 -15.59
C PHE A 142 -23.85 -0.29 -14.88
N LEU A 143 -24.12 0.37 -13.74
CA LEU A 143 -25.32 0.11 -12.96
C LEU A 143 -26.61 0.37 -13.75
N ARG A 144 -26.65 1.41 -14.57
CA ARG A 144 -27.81 1.72 -15.40
C ARG A 144 -28.02 0.67 -16.49
N LEU A 145 -26.97 0.39 -17.27
CA LEU A 145 -27.04 -0.57 -18.37
C LEU A 145 -27.36 -1.99 -17.87
N ALA A 146 -26.71 -2.43 -16.79
CA ALA A 146 -26.94 -3.75 -16.23
C ALA A 146 -28.35 -3.91 -15.63
N ASN A 147 -28.89 -2.85 -15.00
CA ASN A 147 -30.22 -2.89 -14.41
C ASN A 147 -31.35 -2.87 -15.47
N GLU A 148 -31.19 -2.10 -16.57
CA GLU A 148 -32.14 -2.10 -17.70
C GLU A 148 -32.23 -3.51 -18.30
N GLU A 149 -31.09 -4.16 -18.52
CA GLU A 149 -31.04 -5.51 -19.10
C GLU A 149 -31.55 -6.60 -18.15
N ALA A 150 -31.32 -6.47 -16.84
CA ALA A 150 -31.84 -7.40 -15.85
C ALA A 150 -33.36 -7.37 -15.79
N TYR A 151 -33.96 -6.20 -15.97
CA TYR A 151 -35.43 -6.03 -16.07
C TYR A 151 -35.98 -6.72 -17.32
N GLU A 152 -35.40 -6.48 -18.50
CA GLU A 152 -35.83 -7.12 -19.76
C GLU A 152 -35.70 -8.65 -19.71
N MET A 153 -34.66 -9.19 -19.06
CA MET A 153 -34.49 -10.64 -18.93
C MET A 153 -35.49 -11.28 -17.97
N SER A 154 -36.00 -10.54 -16.96
CA SER A 154 -37.00 -11.07 -16.01
C SER A 154 -38.37 -11.30 -16.63
N GLU A 155 -38.72 -10.60 -17.73
CA GLU A 155 -39.99 -10.74 -18.44
C GLU A 155 -40.01 -11.90 -19.43
N TRP A 156 -38.86 -12.56 -19.71
CA TRP A 156 -38.78 -13.63 -20.71
C TRP A 156 -38.39 -14.99 -20.06
N SER A 157 -39.28 -15.94 -20.18
CA SER A 157 -39.10 -17.28 -19.56
C SER A 157 -38.10 -18.23 -20.26
N ASP A 158 -37.63 -17.92 -21.48
CA ASP A 158 -36.74 -18.79 -22.27
C ASP A 158 -35.36 -18.18 -22.49
N ALA A 159 -34.61 -18.01 -21.36
CA ALA A 159 -33.29 -17.36 -21.35
C ALA A 159 -32.13 -18.18 -21.96
N ALA A 160 -32.37 -19.46 -22.34
CA ALA A 160 -31.25 -20.40 -22.69
C ALA A 160 -30.63 -20.14 -24.09
N GLU A 161 -31.28 -19.35 -24.97
CA GLU A 161 -30.84 -19.20 -26.38
C GLU A 161 -30.55 -17.75 -26.81
N LYS A 162 -30.56 -16.80 -25.88
CA LYS A 162 -30.46 -15.37 -26.21
C LYS A 162 -29.02 -14.88 -26.32
N LYS A 163 -28.69 -14.27 -27.48
CA LYS A 163 -27.44 -13.55 -27.66
C LYS A 163 -27.39 -12.33 -26.72
N PRO A 164 -26.20 -12.01 -26.11
CA PRO A 164 -26.08 -10.84 -25.26
C PRO A 164 -26.49 -9.57 -26.04
N THR A 165 -27.29 -8.74 -25.38
CA THR A 165 -27.76 -7.46 -25.95
C THR A 165 -26.63 -6.45 -26.04
N ASN A 166 -26.81 -5.39 -26.80
CA ASN A 166 -25.81 -4.31 -26.91
C ASN A 166 -25.57 -3.61 -25.57
N GLY A 167 -26.62 -3.47 -24.73
CA GLY A 167 -26.49 -2.88 -23.39
C GLY A 167 -25.61 -3.73 -22.45
N LEU A 168 -25.80 -5.04 -22.51
CA LEU A 168 -25.00 -6.01 -21.76
C LEU A 168 -23.53 -5.98 -22.16
N VAL A 169 -23.25 -5.94 -23.46
CA VAL A 169 -21.89 -5.78 -23.99
C VAL A 169 -21.27 -4.46 -23.53
N ALA A 170 -22.04 -3.36 -23.56
CA ALA A 170 -21.58 -2.05 -23.12
C ALA A 170 -21.28 -2.03 -21.60
N ALA A 171 -22.12 -2.63 -20.76
CA ALA A 171 -21.84 -2.79 -19.32
C ALA A 171 -20.55 -3.58 -19.08
N HIS A 172 -20.36 -4.69 -19.81
CA HIS A 172 -19.14 -5.50 -19.75
C HIS A 172 -17.89 -4.69 -20.15
N VAL A 173 -17.94 -3.93 -21.24
CA VAL A 173 -16.85 -3.05 -21.70
C VAL A 173 -16.54 -1.97 -20.66
N CYS A 174 -17.53 -1.39 -19.99
CA CYS A 174 -17.32 -0.43 -18.90
C CYS A 174 -16.53 -1.05 -17.73
N ALA A 175 -16.94 -2.25 -17.31
CA ALA A 175 -16.24 -2.98 -16.26
C ALA A 175 -14.80 -3.31 -16.68
N ALA A 176 -14.59 -3.86 -17.88
CA ALA A 176 -13.29 -4.17 -18.43
C ALA A 176 -12.39 -2.93 -18.52
N ALA A 177 -12.88 -1.82 -19.02
CA ALA A 177 -12.14 -0.57 -19.17
C ALA A 177 -11.58 -0.06 -17.84
N THR A 178 -12.29 -0.27 -16.73
CA THR A 178 -11.85 0.13 -15.39
C THR A 178 -10.53 -0.53 -14.99
N TYR A 179 -10.23 -1.73 -15.46
CA TYR A 179 -8.99 -2.46 -15.22
C TYR A 179 -7.94 -2.21 -16.32
N PHE A 180 -8.32 -2.30 -17.58
CA PHE A 180 -7.38 -2.24 -18.70
C PHE A 180 -6.83 -0.84 -18.95
N VAL A 181 -7.65 0.22 -18.82
CA VAL A 181 -7.19 1.59 -19.09
C VAL A 181 -6.04 2.03 -18.17
N PRO A 182 -6.06 1.84 -16.83
CA PRO A 182 -4.92 2.15 -15.98
C PRO A 182 -3.65 1.36 -16.34
N VAL A 183 -3.78 0.08 -16.69
CA VAL A 183 -2.66 -0.76 -17.11
C VAL A 183 -2.08 -0.26 -18.44
N LEU A 184 -2.93 0.07 -19.41
CA LEU A 184 -2.50 0.65 -20.69
C LEU A 184 -1.78 1.99 -20.47
N ILE A 185 -2.31 2.87 -19.62
CA ILE A 185 -1.66 4.15 -19.28
C ILE A 185 -0.30 3.90 -18.63
N LEU A 186 -0.19 2.94 -17.71
CA LEU A 186 1.07 2.59 -17.07
C LEU A 186 2.10 2.07 -18.08
N CYS A 187 1.68 1.24 -19.04
CA CYS A 187 2.55 0.56 -19.99
C CYS A 187 2.86 1.40 -21.24
N ALA A 188 1.95 2.28 -21.64
CA ALA A 188 2.08 3.04 -22.87
C ALA A 188 3.34 3.92 -22.91
N PRO A 189 4.05 3.99 -24.05
CA PRO A 189 5.23 4.83 -24.22
C PRO A 189 4.88 6.29 -24.46
N LEU A 190 3.98 6.84 -23.62
CA LEU A 190 3.54 8.21 -23.74
C LEU A 190 4.49 9.15 -22.99
N ASP A 191 4.93 10.25 -23.61
CA ASP A 191 5.72 11.32 -22.96
C ASP A 191 4.86 12.26 -22.09
N ARG A 192 3.55 12.09 -22.15
CA ARG A 192 2.57 12.79 -21.31
C ARG A 192 2.25 11.96 -20.06
N TRP A 193 1.62 12.59 -19.06
CA TRP A 193 1.13 11.95 -17.82
C TRP A 193 2.22 11.22 -17.03
N TYR A 194 3.18 11.98 -16.54
CA TYR A 194 4.23 11.51 -15.60
C TYR A 194 5.10 10.36 -16.13
N PRO A 195 5.76 10.50 -17.29
CA PRO A 195 6.52 9.40 -17.90
C PRO A 195 7.65 8.87 -17.01
N HIS A 196 8.34 9.72 -16.25
CA HIS A 196 9.41 9.32 -15.34
C HIS A 196 8.89 8.49 -14.17
N THR A 197 7.78 8.91 -13.54
CA THR A 197 7.12 8.18 -12.45
C THR A 197 6.61 6.82 -12.92
N ARG A 198 5.97 6.75 -14.09
CA ARG A 198 5.50 5.48 -14.68
C ARG A 198 6.65 4.53 -15.00
N ARG A 199 7.75 5.05 -15.53
CA ARG A 199 8.96 4.26 -15.80
C ARG A 199 9.56 3.71 -14.52
N PHE A 200 9.65 4.53 -13.48
CA PHE A 200 10.10 4.10 -12.15
C PHE A 200 9.19 3.00 -11.59
N LEU A 201 7.87 3.21 -11.59
CA LEU A 201 6.90 2.23 -11.07
C LEU A 201 6.97 0.90 -11.84
N ARG A 202 7.00 0.91 -13.18
CA ARG A 202 7.17 -0.32 -13.98
C ARG A 202 8.45 -1.07 -13.62
N ARG A 203 9.57 -0.35 -13.49
CA ARG A 203 10.85 -0.97 -13.11
C ARG A 203 10.77 -1.59 -11.72
N THR A 204 10.14 -0.92 -10.77
CA THR A 204 9.95 -1.42 -9.40
C THR A 204 9.06 -2.66 -9.39
N ILE A 205 7.96 -2.66 -10.14
CA ILE A 205 7.09 -3.86 -10.30
C ILE A 205 7.90 -5.04 -10.86
N VAL A 206 8.66 -4.83 -11.93
CA VAL A 206 9.49 -5.89 -12.52
C VAL A 206 10.54 -6.40 -11.52
N ARG A 207 11.17 -5.52 -10.72
CA ARG A 207 12.12 -5.92 -9.68
C ARG A 207 11.46 -6.70 -8.56
N CYS A 208 10.26 -6.31 -8.14
CA CYS A 208 9.46 -7.07 -7.16
C CYS A 208 9.18 -8.51 -7.65
N LEU A 209 8.86 -8.67 -8.94
CA LEU A 209 8.59 -9.98 -9.54
C LEU A 209 9.86 -10.79 -9.84
N THR A 210 11.04 -10.16 -9.84
CA THR A 210 12.32 -10.80 -10.15
C THR A 210 13.40 -10.49 -9.08
N PRO A 211 13.13 -10.77 -7.78
CA PRO A 211 14.02 -10.35 -6.69
C PRO A 211 15.41 -11.01 -6.73
N TRP A 212 15.54 -12.15 -7.44
CA TRP A 212 16.82 -12.86 -7.61
C TRP A 212 17.80 -12.15 -8.56
N ARG A 213 17.34 -11.19 -9.39
CA ARG A 213 18.19 -10.54 -10.40
C ARG A 213 19.08 -9.43 -9.85
N ARG A 214 18.62 -8.69 -8.85
CA ARG A 214 19.32 -7.52 -8.28
C ARG A 214 19.13 -7.46 -6.77
N PRO A 215 20.01 -6.77 -6.03
CA PRO A 215 19.79 -6.47 -4.62
C PRO A 215 18.46 -5.74 -4.42
N VAL A 216 17.79 -6.03 -3.31
CA VAL A 216 16.48 -5.46 -2.98
C VAL A 216 16.67 -4.02 -2.53
N SER A 217 16.07 -3.06 -3.25
CA SER A 217 16.04 -1.65 -2.85
C SER A 217 14.88 -1.38 -1.88
N PHE A 218 14.92 -0.23 -1.19
CA PHE A 218 13.80 0.17 -0.33
C PHE A 218 12.48 0.33 -1.11
N ALA A 219 12.53 0.83 -2.35
CA ALA A 219 11.34 0.94 -3.19
C ALA A 219 10.71 -0.42 -3.52
N ASP A 220 11.54 -1.45 -3.76
CA ASP A 220 11.07 -2.82 -4.04
C ASP A 220 10.45 -3.44 -2.78
N PHE A 221 11.09 -3.25 -1.63
CA PHE A 221 10.60 -3.65 -0.32
C PHE A 221 9.23 -3.01 -0.03
N PHE A 222 9.15 -1.68 -0.12
CA PHE A 222 7.95 -0.91 0.20
C PHE A 222 6.76 -1.29 -0.70
N LEU A 223 6.99 -1.40 -2.02
CA LEU A 223 5.93 -1.81 -2.94
C LEU A 223 5.41 -3.21 -2.63
N ALA A 224 6.30 -4.15 -2.34
CA ALA A 224 5.91 -5.52 -2.01
C ALA A 224 5.10 -5.59 -0.70
N ASP A 225 5.43 -4.76 0.31
CA ASP A 225 4.64 -4.65 1.55
C ASP A 225 3.25 -4.04 1.29
N VAL A 226 3.14 -3.02 0.44
CA VAL A 226 1.85 -2.48 0.01
C VAL A 226 1.02 -3.56 -0.69
N LEU A 227 1.64 -4.40 -1.54
CA LEU A 227 0.95 -5.51 -2.20
C LEU A 227 0.47 -6.56 -1.17
N CYS A 228 1.21 -6.84 -0.09
CA CYS A 228 0.76 -7.71 0.99
C CYS A 228 -0.52 -7.16 1.66
N SER A 229 -0.58 -5.85 1.90
CA SER A 229 -1.78 -5.19 2.44
C SER A 229 -2.96 -5.23 1.46
N LEU A 230 -2.69 -5.31 0.17
CA LEU A 230 -3.68 -5.37 -0.91
C LEU A 230 -3.95 -6.79 -1.42
N ALA A 231 -3.47 -7.85 -0.75
CA ALA A 231 -3.58 -9.23 -1.23
C ALA A 231 -5.03 -9.63 -1.55
N LYS A 232 -6.00 -9.29 -0.67
CA LYS A 232 -7.42 -9.54 -0.92
C LYS A 232 -7.93 -8.75 -2.14
N THR A 233 -7.51 -7.49 -2.29
CA THR A 233 -7.87 -6.64 -3.43
C THR A 233 -7.33 -7.21 -4.75
N LEU A 234 -6.12 -7.77 -4.75
CA LEU A 234 -5.55 -8.45 -5.92
C LEU A 234 -6.34 -9.70 -6.28
N SER A 235 -6.79 -10.48 -5.28
CA SER A 235 -7.65 -11.64 -5.50
C SER A 235 -9.03 -11.23 -6.04
N ASP A 236 -9.62 -10.14 -5.55
CA ASP A 236 -10.88 -9.63 -6.08
C ASP A 236 -10.71 -9.10 -7.51
N ALA A 237 -9.58 -8.47 -7.82
CA ALA A 237 -9.25 -8.04 -9.18
C ALA A 237 -9.04 -9.23 -10.14
N GLU A 238 -8.42 -10.30 -9.67
CA GLU A 238 -8.28 -11.54 -10.45
C GLU A 238 -9.64 -12.15 -10.78
N ARG A 239 -10.54 -12.27 -9.80
CA ARG A 239 -11.90 -12.77 -10.01
C ARG A 239 -12.68 -11.92 -11.02
N SER A 240 -12.52 -10.60 -10.93
CA SER A 240 -13.11 -9.66 -11.89
C SER A 240 -12.53 -9.82 -13.29
N ALA A 241 -11.21 -10.01 -13.39
CA ALA A 241 -10.54 -10.24 -14.66
C ALA A 241 -10.97 -11.58 -15.27
N CYS A 242 -11.06 -12.64 -14.48
CA CYS A 242 -11.58 -13.95 -14.92
C CYS A 242 -13.01 -13.81 -15.47
N ALA A 243 -13.93 -13.16 -14.74
CA ALA A 243 -15.29 -12.93 -15.16
C ALA A 243 -15.36 -12.06 -16.44
N THR A 244 -14.48 -11.08 -16.57
CA THR A 244 -14.36 -10.25 -17.78
C THR A 244 -13.92 -11.07 -18.98
N LEU A 245 -12.94 -11.95 -18.82
CA LEU A 245 -12.45 -12.81 -19.91
C LEU A 245 -13.45 -13.90 -20.30
N ALA A 246 -14.29 -14.36 -19.38
CA ALA A 246 -15.35 -15.31 -19.63
C ALA A 246 -16.50 -14.75 -20.51
N GLY A 247 -16.58 -13.44 -20.62
CA GLY A 247 -17.50 -12.72 -21.50
C GLY A 247 -18.87 -12.41 -20.89
N PRO A 248 -19.67 -11.58 -21.57
CA PRO A 248 -20.93 -11.07 -21.05
C PRO A 248 -21.99 -12.15 -20.83
N ALA A 249 -22.00 -13.21 -21.61
CA ALA A 249 -22.96 -14.31 -21.46
C ALA A 249 -22.81 -15.02 -20.10
N LEU A 250 -21.58 -15.30 -19.64
CA LEU A 250 -21.33 -15.91 -18.34
C LEU A 250 -21.55 -14.92 -17.19
N MET A 251 -21.19 -13.65 -17.42
CA MET A 251 -21.33 -12.58 -16.43
C MET A 251 -22.77 -12.40 -15.96
N PHE A 252 -23.73 -12.56 -16.86
CA PHE A 252 -25.15 -12.33 -16.61
C PHE A 252 -25.98 -13.63 -16.64
N ALA A 253 -25.33 -14.81 -16.62
CA ALA A 253 -26.01 -16.07 -16.55
C ALA A 253 -26.97 -16.13 -15.33
N PRO A 254 -28.19 -16.67 -15.47
CA PRO A 254 -29.16 -16.76 -14.37
C PRO A 254 -28.68 -17.69 -13.24
N ASP A 255 -27.90 -18.72 -13.58
CA ASP A 255 -27.33 -19.63 -12.60
C ASP A 255 -26.10 -19.03 -11.91
N ARG A 256 -26.23 -18.85 -10.60
CA ARG A 256 -25.16 -18.30 -9.76
C ARG A 256 -23.92 -19.19 -9.75
N ASP A 257 -24.10 -20.50 -9.75
CA ASP A 257 -22.99 -21.47 -9.73
C ASP A 257 -22.29 -21.53 -11.08
N ALA A 258 -23.01 -21.43 -12.20
CA ALA A 258 -22.43 -21.31 -13.53
C ALA A 258 -21.64 -20.00 -13.69
N ARG A 259 -22.17 -18.86 -13.17
CA ARG A 259 -21.47 -17.56 -13.19
C ARG A 259 -20.15 -17.57 -12.46
N PHE A 260 -20.09 -18.24 -11.31
CA PHE A 260 -18.95 -18.16 -10.41
C PHE A 260 -18.12 -19.45 -10.34
N GLY A 261 -18.57 -20.54 -10.98
CA GLY A 261 -17.89 -21.83 -10.90
C GLY A 261 -16.42 -21.77 -11.32
N ALA A 262 -16.13 -21.26 -12.49
CA ALA A 262 -14.76 -21.12 -13.01
C ALA A 262 -13.98 -19.95 -12.38
N CYS A 263 -14.67 -18.84 -12.06
CA CYS A 263 -14.07 -17.61 -11.53
C CYS A 263 -14.42 -17.35 -10.06
N GLY A 264 -14.96 -18.34 -9.38
CA GLY A 264 -15.44 -18.27 -8.01
C GLY A 264 -14.36 -18.55 -6.95
N SER A 265 -14.81 -18.56 -5.69
CA SER A 265 -13.94 -18.86 -4.53
C SER A 265 -13.42 -20.30 -4.49
N THR A 266 -13.99 -21.22 -5.26
CA THR A 266 -13.53 -22.60 -5.44
C THR A 266 -12.36 -22.73 -6.41
N SER A 267 -12.08 -21.69 -7.21
CA SER A 267 -10.98 -21.68 -8.18
C SER A 267 -9.61 -21.64 -7.49
N TRP A 268 -8.66 -22.44 -7.99
CA TRP A 268 -7.27 -22.46 -7.54
C TRP A 268 -6.49 -21.15 -7.79
N HIS A 269 -6.96 -20.31 -8.69
CA HIS A 269 -6.35 -19.01 -8.94
C HIS A 269 -6.42 -18.10 -7.70
N VAL A 270 -7.52 -18.15 -6.97
CA VAL A 270 -7.78 -17.31 -5.79
C VAL A 270 -6.69 -17.47 -4.72
N PRO A 271 -6.39 -18.67 -4.18
CA PRO A 271 -5.33 -18.83 -3.19
C PRO A 271 -3.93 -18.51 -3.75
N LEU A 272 -3.66 -18.78 -5.02
CA LEU A 272 -2.39 -18.44 -5.65
C LEU A 272 -2.18 -16.93 -5.69
N VAL A 273 -3.18 -16.15 -6.09
CA VAL A 273 -3.10 -14.68 -6.13
C VAL A 273 -3.03 -14.09 -4.72
N LEU A 274 -3.77 -14.66 -3.75
CA LEU A 274 -3.68 -14.26 -2.34
C LEU A 274 -2.28 -14.49 -1.75
N ALA A 275 -1.62 -15.58 -2.11
CA ALA A 275 -0.29 -15.95 -1.63
C ALA A 275 0.83 -15.16 -2.34
N LEU A 276 0.58 -14.64 -3.56
CA LEU A 276 1.60 -14.01 -4.40
C LEU A 276 2.38 -12.88 -3.72
N PRO A 277 1.76 -11.91 -3.03
CA PRO A 277 2.51 -10.86 -2.34
C PRO A 277 3.45 -11.41 -1.26
N SER A 278 2.97 -12.39 -0.46
CA SER A 278 3.79 -13.05 0.55
C SER A 278 4.94 -13.85 -0.08
N ALA A 279 4.72 -14.47 -1.25
CA ALA A 279 5.77 -15.15 -2.01
C ALA A 279 6.84 -14.17 -2.52
N ILE A 280 6.44 -13.00 -3.03
CA ILE A 280 7.37 -11.94 -3.43
C ILE A 280 8.21 -11.49 -2.23
N ARG A 281 7.58 -11.21 -1.09
CA ARG A 281 8.29 -10.80 0.12
C ARG A 281 9.23 -11.89 0.67
N LEU A 282 8.78 -13.13 0.67
CA LEU A 282 9.61 -14.28 1.04
C LEU A 282 10.86 -14.35 0.14
N ALA A 283 10.68 -14.24 -1.18
CA ALA A 283 11.79 -14.26 -2.12
C ALA A 283 12.76 -13.08 -1.94
N GLN A 284 12.25 -11.88 -1.62
CA GLN A 284 13.07 -10.71 -1.27
C GLN A 284 13.88 -10.94 0.01
N CYS A 285 13.26 -11.50 1.05
CA CYS A 285 13.95 -11.82 2.30
C CYS A 285 15.03 -12.90 2.11
N LEU A 286 14.74 -13.95 1.33
CA LEU A 286 15.73 -14.98 0.98
C LEU A 286 16.89 -14.39 0.16
N ARG A 287 16.62 -13.45 -0.72
CA ARG A 287 17.67 -12.71 -1.43
C ARG A 287 18.54 -11.91 -0.44
N GLN A 288 17.95 -11.21 0.53
CA GLN A 288 18.70 -10.48 1.55
C GLN A 288 19.55 -11.40 2.44
N VAL A 289 19.05 -12.60 2.79
CA VAL A 289 19.84 -13.63 3.49
C VAL A 289 21.04 -14.06 2.67
N ARG A 290 20.85 -14.29 1.36
CA ARG A 290 21.93 -14.66 0.43
C ARG A 290 22.98 -13.53 0.30
N ASP A 291 22.51 -12.30 0.07
CA ASP A 291 23.41 -11.15 -0.08
C ASP A 291 24.21 -10.91 1.21
N GLY A 292 23.57 -11.08 2.39
CA GLY A 292 24.25 -11.06 3.69
C GLY A 292 25.31 -12.14 3.84
N GLY A 293 25.06 -13.35 3.32
CA GLY A 293 26.04 -14.44 3.29
C GLY A 293 27.27 -14.12 2.45
N LEU A 294 27.08 -13.63 1.24
CA LEU A 294 28.17 -13.26 0.33
C LEU A 294 29.07 -12.15 0.90
N LEU A 295 28.45 -11.16 1.57
CA LEU A 295 29.20 -10.08 2.22
C LEU A 295 29.98 -10.58 3.44
N ALA A 296 29.45 -11.56 4.20
CA ALA A 296 30.17 -12.19 5.30
C ALA A 296 31.40 -12.99 4.84
N GLU A 297 31.32 -13.67 3.69
CA GLU A 297 32.45 -14.37 3.07
C GLU A 297 33.53 -13.39 2.59
N SER A 298 33.15 -12.30 1.94
CA SER A 298 34.06 -11.24 1.51
C SER A 298 34.82 -10.62 2.69
N ARG A 299 34.20 -10.48 3.87
CA ARG A 299 34.86 -10.01 5.10
C ARG A 299 35.87 -11.01 5.66
N LYS A 300 35.55 -12.30 5.59
CA LYS A 300 36.49 -13.32 6.04
C LYS A 300 37.76 -13.28 5.17
N ALA A 301 37.60 -13.16 3.86
CA ALA A 301 38.68 -13.02 2.91
C ALA A 301 39.48 -11.72 3.13
N GLN A 302 38.83 -10.60 3.44
CA GLN A 302 39.51 -9.34 3.76
C GLN A 302 40.27 -9.41 5.07
N LYS A 303 39.71 -10.02 6.13
CA LYS A 303 40.42 -10.27 7.38
C LYS A 303 41.61 -11.22 7.23
N ALA A 304 41.51 -12.15 6.29
CA ALA A 304 42.64 -13.05 5.93
C ALA A 304 43.72 -12.36 5.07
N GLY A 305 43.53 -11.08 4.70
CA GLY A 305 44.52 -10.34 3.91
C GLY A 305 44.45 -10.59 2.39
N GLU A 306 43.43 -11.35 1.95
CA GLU A 306 43.27 -11.73 0.54
C GLU A 306 42.69 -10.61 -0.33
N ILE A 307 41.95 -9.64 0.27
CA ILE A 307 41.33 -8.52 -0.41
C ILE A 307 41.63 -7.21 0.32
N ARG A 308 42.18 -6.23 -0.40
CA ARG A 308 42.41 -4.85 0.07
C ARG A 308 41.23 -3.98 -0.36
N GLY A 309 40.47 -3.43 0.56
CA GLY A 309 39.39 -2.48 0.31
C GLY A 309 38.37 -2.41 1.46
N ASP A 310 37.61 -1.31 1.55
CA ASP A 310 36.51 -1.14 2.51
C ASP A 310 35.34 -2.05 2.11
N ALA A 311 35.29 -3.26 2.66
CA ALA A 311 34.15 -4.14 2.46
C ALA A 311 32.94 -3.60 3.22
N PRO A 312 31.74 -3.50 2.59
CA PRO A 312 30.55 -3.05 3.27
C PRO A 312 30.23 -3.93 4.48
N LEU A 313 29.90 -3.29 5.59
CA LEU A 313 29.58 -3.92 6.87
C LEU A 313 28.32 -4.80 6.73
N CYS A 314 28.46 -6.08 6.44
CA CYS A 314 27.37 -7.01 6.62
C CYS A 314 27.44 -7.69 7.98
N ASP A 315 26.41 -7.50 8.75
CA ASP A 315 26.25 -8.04 10.07
C ASP A 315 25.52 -9.39 10.00
N GLU A 316 26.05 -10.41 10.63
CA GLU A 316 25.39 -11.71 10.83
C GLU A 316 23.99 -11.51 11.47
N LYS A 317 23.82 -10.43 12.24
CA LYS A 317 22.55 -9.98 12.77
C LYS A 317 21.55 -9.62 11.66
N ALA A 318 21.97 -8.88 10.63
CA ALA A 318 21.10 -8.52 9.50
C ALA A 318 20.62 -9.76 8.73
N LYS A 319 21.49 -10.76 8.55
CA LYS A 319 21.14 -12.05 7.95
C LYS A 319 20.09 -12.81 8.77
N ARG A 320 20.25 -12.85 10.09
CA ARG A 320 19.27 -13.47 11.00
C ARG A 320 17.94 -12.73 10.94
N VAL A 321 17.95 -11.40 11.00
CA VAL A 321 16.74 -10.58 10.89
C VAL A 321 16.03 -10.87 9.56
N ALA A 322 16.74 -10.93 8.43
CA ALA A 322 16.16 -11.27 7.14
C ALA A 322 15.57 -12.70 7.11
N ALA A 323 16.21 -13.67 7.76
CA ALA A 323 15.72 -15.04 7.87
C ALA A 323 14.42 -15.12 8.70
N PHE A 324 14.37 -14.41 9.84
CA PHE A 324 13.13 -14.34 10.63
C PHE A 324 12.01 -13.61 9.87
N ASN A 325 12.34 -12.57 9.12
CA ASN A 325 11.36 -11.91 8.25
C ASN A 325 10.86 -12.84 7.13
N ALA A 326 11.73 -13.69 6.58
CA ALA A 326 11.32 -14.74 5.65
C ALA A 326 10.30 -15.70 6.29
N LEU A 327 10.53 -16.11 7.55
CA LEU A 327 9.60 -16.96 8.28
C LEU A 327 8.24 -16.28 8.52
N LYS A 328 8.21 -14.96 8.78
CA LYS A 328 6.97 -14.16 8.88
C LYS A 328 6.12 -14.32 7.61
N TYR A 329 6.71 -14.12 6.44
CA TYR A 329 5.96 -14.24 5.17
C TYR A 329 5.63 -15.69 4.82
N PHE A 330 6.48 -16.64 5.19
CA PHE A 330 6.21 -18.06 5.02
C PHE A 330 4.97 -18.51 5.82
N SER A 331 4.79 -18.00 7.04
CA SER A 331 3.65 -18.36 7.91
C SER A 331 2.28 -17.95 7.36
N ALA A 332 2.23 -17.10 6.33
CA ALA A 332 0.99 -16.72 5.65
C ALA A 332 0.44 -17.85 4.73
N PHE A 333 1.31 -18.73 4.18
CA PHE A 333 0.87 -19.76 3.23
C PHE A 333 -0.08 -20.77 3.85
N PRO A 334 0.17 -21.34 5.05
CA PRO A 334 -0.79 -22.24 5.69
C PRO A 334 -2.16 -21.59 5.89
N VAL A 335 -2.20 -20.30 6.26
CA VAL A 335 -3.46 -19.56 6.43
C VAL A 335 -4.24 -19.50 5.13
N VAL A 336 -3.58 -19.12 4.02
CA VAL A 336 -4.21 -19.02 2.70
C VAL A 336 -4.68 -20.39 2.20
N PHE A 337 -3.83 -21.40 2.30
CA PHE A 337 -4.13 -22.76 1.83
C PHE A 337 -5.29 -23.38 2.60
N LEU A 338 -5.24 -23.37 3.92
CA LEU A 338 -6.31 -23.91 4.76
C LEU A 338 -7.62 -23.16 4.55
N SER A 339 -7.59 -21.84 4.36
CA SER A 339 -8.77 -21.02 4.04
C SER A 339 -9.45 -21.49 2.74
N HIS A 340 -8.68 -21.91 1.74
CA HIS A 340 -9.21 -22.38 0.47
C HIS A 340 -9.87 -23.77 0.61
N LEU A 341 -9.35 -24.65 1.47
CA LEU A 341 -9.91 -25.96 1.71
C LEU A 341 -11.37 -25.93 2.18
N LYS A 342 -11.83 -24.84 2.76
CA LYS A 342 -13.26 -24.65 3.11
C LYS A 342 -14.21 -24.97 1.95
N TYR A 343 -13.78 -24.72 0.71
CA TYR A 343 -14.61 -24.90 -0.49
C TYR A 343 -14.41 -26.26 -1.16
N SER A 344 -13.45 -27.06 -0.68
CA SER A 344 -13.04 -28.31 -1.32
C SER A 344 -13.31 -29.55 -0.47
N VAL A 345 -13.64 -29.39 0.81
CA VAL A 345 -13.86 -30.46 1.76
C VAL A 345 -15.30 -30.49 2.27
N ALA A 346 -15.73 -31.64 2.82
CA ALA A 346 -17.02 -31.76 3.47
C ALA A 346 -17.13 -30.82 4.68
N SER A 347 -18.32 -30.27 4.92
CA SER A 347 -18.59 -29.29 5.99
C SER A 347 -18.19 -29.81 7.37
N GLU A 348 -18.40 -31.10 7.65
CA GLU A 348 -18.03 -31.74 8.91
C GLU A 348 -16.50 -31.77 9.10
N THR A 349 -15.74 -32.16 8.07
CA THR A 349 -14.27 -32.16 8.10
C THR A 349 -13.73 -30.74 8.26
N TRP A 350 -14.37 -29.76 7.60
CA TRP A 350 -14.02 -28.35 7.78
C TRP A 350 -14.18 -27.92 9.24
N THR A 351 -15.34 -28.12 9.82
CA THR A 351 -15.67 -27.62 11.16
C THR A 351 -14.90 -28.32 12.27
N SER A 352 -14.70 -29.64 12.17
CA SER A 352 -14.05 -30.42 13.21
C SER A 352 -12.53 -30.35 13.20
N THR A 353 -11.90 -30.28 12.02
CA THR A 353 -10.45 -30.46 11.91
C THR A 353 -9.76 -29.26 11.28
N ILE A 354 -10.21 -28.81 10.10
CA ILE A 354 -9.46 -27.83 9.31
C ILE A 354 -9.64 -26.42 9.86
N ARG A 355 -10.84 -26.04 10.31
CA ARG A 355 -11.12 -24.75 10.89
C ARG A 355 -10.30 -24.45 12.17
N PRO A 356 -10.19 -25.35 13.16
CA PRO A 356 -9.31 -25.15 14.32
C PRO A 356 -7.85 -24.96 13.93
N LEU A 357 -7.34 -25.75 12.97
CA LEU A 357 -5.97 -25.60 12.47
C LEU A 357 -5.78 -24.26 11.75
N TRP A 358 -6.74 -23.84 10.93
CA TRP A 358 -6.74 -22.54 10.28
C TRP A 358 -6.71 -21.39 11.30
N VAL A 359 -7.53 -21.46 12.36
CA VAL A 359 -7.54 -20.46 13.45
C VAL A 359 -6.19 -20.39 14.13
N LEU A 360 -5.57 -21.53 14.44
CA LEU A 360 -4.24 -21.58 15.03
C LEU A 360 -3.17 -20.94 14.15
N CYS A 361 -3.14 -21.29 12.86
CA CYS A 361 -2.21 -20.71 11.89
C CYS A 361 -2.44 -19.20 11.71
N ALA A 362 -3.70 -18.75 11.65
CA ALA A 362 -4.05 -17.35 11.54
C ALA A 362 -3.64 -16.56 12.78
N ALA A 363 -3.88 -17.09 13.97
CA ALA A 363 -3.46 -16.47 15.23
C ALA A 363 -1.92 -16.38 15.32
N ALA A 364 -1.21 -17.45 15.00
CA ALA A 364 0.25 -17.46 14.98
C ALA A 364 0.83 -16.43 13.98
N ASN A 365 0.30 -16.41 12.74
CA ASN A 365 0.71 -15.43 11.73
C ASN A 365 0.43 -13.98 12.18
N THR A 366 -0.74 -13.74 12.79
CA THR A 366 -1.14 -12.41 13.31
C THR A 366 -0.21 -11.97 14.42
N ALA A 367 0.03 -12.82 15.42
CA ALA A 367 0.91 -12.52 16.54
C ALA A 367 2.35 -12.25 16.08
N PHE A 368 2.87 -13.08 15.18
CA PHE A 368 4.21 -12.89 14.63
C PHE A 368 4.32 -11.60 13.82
N SER A 369 3.33 -11.28 13.00
CA SER A 369 3.33 -10.05 12.21
C SER A 369 3.26 -8.81 13.10
N LEU A 370 2.38 -8.80 14.11
CA LEU A 370 2.28 -7.69 15.08
C LEU A 370 3.60 -7.51 15.86
N TYR A 371 4.18 -8.62 16.36
CA TYR A 371 5.49 -8.57 17.01
C TYR A 371 6.54 -7.95 16.11
N TRP A 372 6.59 -8.37 14.84
CA TRP A 372 7.56 -7.88 13.87
C TRP A 372 7.40 -6.38 13.62
N ASP A 373 6.21 -5.91 13.35
CA ASP A 373 5.93 -4.50 13.05
C ASP A 373 6.35 -3.60 14.23
N VAL A 374 5.94 -3.98 15.43
CA VAL A 374 6.25 -3.19 16.64
C VAL A 374 7.75 -3.19 16.94
N THR A 375 8.43 -4.33 16.82
CA THR A 375 9.83 -4.46 17.28
C THR A 375 10.86 -4.14 16.21
N HIS A 376 10.60 -4.48 14.93
CA HIS A 376 11.58 -4.37 13.85
C HIS A 376 11.27 -3.21 12.91
N ASP A 377 9.99 -3.05 12.51
CA ASP A 377 9.64 -2.01 11.55
C ASP A 377 9.51 -0.64 12.24
N TRP A 378 8.97 -0.59 13.45
CA TRP A 378 8.83 0.66 14.23
C TRP A 378 9.93 0.87 15.28
N ASP A 379 10.77 -0.14 15.51
CA ASP A 379 11.86 -0.11 16.52
C ASP A 379 11.36 0.31 17.92
N LEU A 380 10.22 -0.26 18.34
CA LEU A 380 9.65 -0.06 19.65
C LEU A 380 9.99 -1.23 20.58
N ARG A 381 10.20 -0.96 21.86
CA ARG A 381 10.54 -1.95 22.88
C ARG A 381 9.32 -2.53 23.61
N LEU A 382 8.10 -2.31 23.06
CA LEU A 382 6.85 -2.72 23.69
C LEU A 382 6.78 -4.24 23.93
N ALA A 383 7.08 -5.06 22.92
CA ALA A 383 6.92 -6.50 23.03
C ALA A 383 7.93 -7.15 24.01
N PRO A 384 9.24 -6.84 23.99
CA PRO A 384 10.17 -7.34 25.00
C PRO A 384 9.80 -6.94 26.43
N ALA A 385 9.32 -5.71 26.62
CA ALA A 385 8.92 -5.24 27.94
C ALA A 385 7.68 -5.95 28.48
N LEU A 386 6.65 -6.16 27.64
CA LEU A 386 5.45 -6.92 28.00
C LEU A 386 5.74 -8.38 28.30
N VAL A 387 6.59 -9.04 27.50
CA VAL A 387 7.01 -10.43 27.74
C VAL A 387 7.73 -10.54 29.07
N ASN A 388 8.69 -9.66 29.37
CA ASN A 388 9.39 -9.65 30.64
C ASN A 388 8.45 -9.41 31.84
N GLU A 389 7.42 -8.56 31.69
CA GLU A 389 6.41 -8.36 32.75
C GLU A 389 5.55 -9.61 32.96
N CYS A 390 5.09 -10.25 31.89
CA CYS A 390 4.30 -11.48 31.96
C CYS A 390 5.09 -12.63 32.64
N PHE A 391 6.37 -12.78 32.32
CA PHE A 391 7.22 -13.82 32.92
C PHE A 391 7.68 -13.47 34.34
N SER A 392 7.81 -12.17 34.67
CA SER A 392 8.15 -11.72 36.02
C SER A 392 7.01 -11.88 37.04
N PHE A 393 5.75 -12.01 36.56
CA PHE A 393 4.59 -12.27 37.41
C PHE A 393 4.61 -13.67 38.04
N GLY A 394 5.40 -14.61 37.46
CA GLY A 394 5.59 -15.98 37.99
C GLY A 394 6.74 -16.13 39.00
N SER A 395 7.60 -15.13 39.15
CA SER A 395 8.74 -15.17 40.05
C SER A 395 8.70 -14.01 41.07
N ARG A 396 7.67 -14.00 41.90
CA ARG A 396 7.72 -13.23 43.15
C ARG A 396 8.37 -14.08 44.23
N ASP A 397 9.67 -14.25 44.15
CA ASP A 397 10.47 -14.67 45.33
C ASP A 397 11.51 -13.59 45.63
N GLY A 398 11.52 -13.23 46.91
CA GLY A 398 12.08 -12.06 47.47
C GLY A 398 13.58 -11.89 47.25
N ARG A 399 13.94 -10.82 46.56
CA ARG A 399 15.20 -10.09 46.86
C ARG A 399 14.93 -8.59 46.83
N ARG A 400 14.64 -8.06 48.01
CA ARG A 400 14.87 -6.65 48.33
C ARG A 400 16.35 -6.40 48.29
N ASP A 401 16.90 -5.87 47.23
CA ASP A 401 18.17 -5.16 47.28
C ASP A 401 17.85 -3.71 47.69
N VAL A 402 18.06 -3.52 48.99
CA VAL A 402 18.15 -2.22 49.62
C VAL A 402 19.48 -1.62 49.23
N SER A 403 19.47 -0.72 48.24
CA SER A 403 20.48 0.33 48.15
C SER A 403 19.83 1.64 48.52
N LYS A 404 19.97 1.97 49.79
CA LYS A 404 19.74 3.31 50.31
C LYS A 404 20.75 4.26 49.69
N ASN A 405 20.32 5.30 49.00
CA ASN A 405 20.94 6.60 49.16
C ASN A 405 19.81 7.63 49.19
N ALA A 406 19.78 8.29 50.35
CA ALA A 406 18.93 9.38 50.69
C ALA A 406 19.20 10.60 49.81
N ASP A 407 18.10 11.18 49.32
CA ASP A 407 17.88 12.61 49.37
C ASP A 407 16.37 12.82 49.24
N ALA A 408 15.72 12.82 50.41
CA ALA A 408 14.36 13.34 50.59
C ALA A 408 14.50 14.87 50.67
N ASP A 409 13.85 15.54 49.72
CA ASP A 409 13.12 16.81 49.91
C ASP A 409 13.08 17.55 48.56
N ARG A 410 12.02 17.32 47.79
CA ARG A 410 11.31 18.31 46.96
C ARG A 410 10.08 17.64 46.36
N VAL A 411 9.03 17.64 47.18
CA VAL A 411 7.64 17.39 46.69
C VAL A 411 7.20 18.64 45.93
N GLY A 412 6.85 18.49 44.70
CA GLY A 412 6.24 19.52 43.90
C GLY A 412 6.32 19.26 42.40
N ASP A 413 5.21 18.97 41.78
CA ASP A 413 4.86 19.11 40.36
C ASP A 413 5.70 18.39 39.26
N ASN A 414 6.69 17.58 39.64
CA ASN A 414 7.56 16.86 38.69
C ASN A 414 7.16 15.40 38.47
N ASP A 415 6.23 14.84 39.24
CA ASP A 415 5.92 13.40 39.22
C ASP A 415 5.30 12.92 37.89
N VAL A 416 4.46 13.74 37.25
CA VAL A 416 3.82 13.38 35.97
C VAL A 416 4.85 13.39 34.83
N ARG A 417 5.76 14.37 34.80
CA ARG A 417 6.82 14.45 33.80
C ARG A 417 7.86 13.35 33.95
N ASP A 418 8.12 12.90 35.17
CA ASP A 418 9.09 11.85 35.42
C ASP A 418 8.53 10.47 35.05
N HIS A 419 7.25 10.22 35.30
CA HIS A 419 6.55 9.00 34.90
C HIS A 419 6.51 8.84 33.37
N ASP A 420 6.20 9.91 32.63
CA ASP A 420 6.19 9.90 31.15
C ASP A 420 7.61 9.65 30.60
N SER A 421 8.63 10.23 31.21
CA SER A 421 10.04 10.02 30.81
C SER A 421 10.50 8.58 31.06
N VAL A 422 10.07 7.96 32.16
CA VAL A 422 10.38 6.56 32.51
C VAL A 422 9.66 5.60 31.56
N MET A 423 8.38 5.83 31.27
CA MET A 423 7.60 5.05 30.30
C MET A 423 8.20 5.16 28.89
N GLN A 424 8.58 6.36 28.46
CA GLN A 424 9.24 6.56 27.18
C GLN A 424 10.55 5.79 27.07
N ARG A 425 11.40 5.81 28.09
CA ARG A 425 12.67 5.07 28.09
C ARG A 425 12.48 3.55 28.10
N LYS A 426 11.43 3.06 28.72
CA LYS A 426 11.15 1.62 28.85
C LYS A 426 10.58 1.02 27.55
N TYR A 427 9.63 1.71 26.92
CA TYR A 427 8.82 1.15 25.83
C TYR A 427 9.12 1.74 24.46
N LEU A 428 9.67 2.95 24.39
CA LEU A 428 9.90 3.67 23.14
C LEU A 428 11.40 3.95 22.93
N ARG A 429 11.75 4.29 21.70
CA ARG A 429 13.12 4.73 21.36
C ARG A 429 13.40 6.14 21.89
N PRO A 430 14.69 6.49 22.13
CA PRO A 430 15.05 7.78 22.74
C PRO A 430 14.65 9.02 21.93
N ARG A 431 14.54 8.88 20.59
CA ARG A 431 14.15 9.97 19.70
C ARG A 431 12.91 9.56 18.95
N LEU A 432 11.81 10.26 19.22
CA LEU A 432 10.51 10.07 18.56
C LEU A 432 10.34 11.09 17.45
N LEU A 433 9.91 10.64 16.26
CA LEU A 433 9.66 11.53 15.11
C LEU A 433 8.47 12.47 15.38
N TYR A 434 7.39 11.94 15.98
CA TYR A 434 6.17 12.70 16.25
C TYR A 434 6.16 13.39 17.63
N GLY A 435 7.21 13.24 18.43
CA GLY A 435 7.37 13.90 19.74
C GLY A 435 6.46 13.36 20.84
N ASP A 436 5.19 13.14 20.59
CA ASP A 436 4.22 12.62 21.57
C ASP A 436 4.26 11.07 21.62
N PRO A 437 4.57 10.45 22.78
CA PRO A 437 4.54 9.00 22.97
C PRO A 437 3.18 8.35 22.67
N ASN A 438 2.09 9.04 22.94
CA ASN A 438 0.73 8.50 22.78
C ASN A 438 0.41 8.17 21.31
N VAL A 439 1.01 8.89 20.36
CA VAL A 439 0.87 8.60 18.93
C VAL A 439 1.36 7.18 18.60
N TYR A 440 2.46 6.75 19.20
CA TYR A 440 3.03 5.42 18.97
C TYR A 440 2.20 4.32 19.63
N PHE A 441 1.69 4.53 20.83
CA PHE A 441 0.79 3.59 21.50
C PHE A 441 -0.54 3.46 20.76
N ALA A 442 -1.11 4.58 20.30
CA ALA A 442 -2.34 4.59 19.51
C ALA A 442 -2.13 3.87 18.16
N ALA A 443 -0.99 4.08 17.49
CA ALA A 443 -0.65 3.39 16.25
C ALA A 443 -0.49 1.88 16.46
N ALA A 444 0.19 1.46 17.55
CA ALA A 444 0.35 0.04 17.88
C ALA A 444 -1.00 -0.63 18.21
N ALA A 445 -1.87 0.07 18.94
CA ALA A 445 -3.22 -0.41 19.23
C ALA A 445 -4.09 -0.52 17.97
N ALA A 446 -4.00 0.46 17.08
CA ALA A 446 -4.71 0.45 15.79
C ALA A 446 -4.23 -0.69 14.90
N ASP A 447 -2.92 -0.93 14.80
CA ASP A 447 -2.36 -2.06 14.03
C ASP A 447 -2.83 -3.40 14.63
N ALA A 448 -2.79 -3.57 15.95
CA ALA A 448 -3.29 -4.76 16.61
C ALA A 448 -4.79 -5.01 16.31
N ALA A 449 -5.62 -3.97 16.40
CA ALA A 449 -7.05 -4.06 16.10
C ALA A 449 -7.30 -4.43 14.62
N LEU A 450 -6.58 -3.80 13.69
CA LEU A 450 -6.69 -4.11 12.26
C LEU A 450 -6.22 -5.53 11.93
N ARG A 451 -5.12 -5.99 12.55
CA ARG A 451 -4.61 -7.35 12.36
C ARG A 451 -5.53 -8.42 12.96
N LEU A 452 -6.26 -8.09 14.03
CA LEU A 452 -7.25 -8.99 14.64
C LEU A 452 -8.61 -8.93 13.93
N SER A 453 -8.82 -8.05 12.96
CA SER A 453 -10.11 -7.88 12.27
C SER A 453 -10.62 -9.16 11.57
N TRP A 454 -9.75 -10.12 11.25
CA TRP A 454 -10.14 -11.41 10.70
C TRP A 454 -10.99 -12.24 11.68
N THR A 455 -10.88 -11.99 13.00
CA THR A 455 -11.70 -12.66 14.03
C THR A 455 -13.18 -12.37 13.86
N TYR A 456 -13.54 -11.23 13.25
CA TYR A 456 -14.92 -10.91 12.90
C TYR A 456 -15.56 -11.97 12.00
N LYS A 457 -14.77 -12.60 11.12
CA LYS A 457 -15.24 -13.71 10.28
C LYS A 457 -15.56 -14.99 11.06
N LEU A 458 -15.09 -15.12 12.32
CA LEU A 458 -15.43 -16.24 13.16
C LEU A 458 -16.88 -16.15 13.65
N SER A 459 -17.39 -14.94 13.93
CA SER A 459 -18.75 -14.71 14.41
C SER A 459 -19.82 -14.97 13.35
N SER A 460 -19.52 -14.75 12.08
CA SER A 460 -20.44 -15.02 10.96
C SER A 460 -20.54 -16.50 10.56
N HIS A 461 -19.83 -17.37 11.27
CA HIS A 461 -19.79 -18.83 11.04
C HIS A 461 -20.13 -19.63 12.31
N LEU A 462 -20.53 -18.93 13.40
CA LEU A 462 -21.19 -19.49 14.58
C LEU A 462 -22.70 -19.51 14.38
#